data_2514de2591ad802da3ab97959ebacdd4
#
_entry.id   2514de2591ad802da3ab97959ebacdd4
#
_cell.length_a   1.000
_cell.length_b   1.000
_cell.length_c   1.000
_cell.angle_alpha   90.00
_cell.angle_beta   90.00
_cell.angle_gamma   90.00
#
_symmetry.space_group_name_H-M   'P 1'
#
loop_
_entity.id
_entity.type
_entity.pdbx_description
1 polymer ?
#
loop_
_entity_poly.entity_id
_entity_poly.type
_entity_poly.pdbx_seq_one_letter_code
_entity_poly.pdbx_strand_id
1 'polypeptide(L)'
;YILIAIIVIVILAYIFIKSMKNKGPKQVTSADIPVDVNKIIEAVGGKSNIKETTATSSKVTFFVNDDNLVDNEKLKALGASGIVQTTNKVTAILGKYSKEISRVINDQ
;
A
#
# COMPACT_ATOMS: atom_id res chain seq x y z
N TYR A 1 41.98 -6.77 9.81
CA TYR A 1 41.25 -7.86 9.13
C TYR A 1 40.00 -8.25 9.86
N ILE A 2 40.08 -8.48 11.16
CA ILE A 2 38.94 -8.92 11.96
C ILE A 2 37.88 -7.83 12.02
N LEU A 3 38.29 -6.57 12.17
CA LEU A 3 37.34 -5.45 12.22
C LEU A 3 36.60 -5.27 10.91
N ILE A 4 37.31 -5.43 9.79
CA ILE A 4 36.70 -5.33 8.47
C ILE A 4 35.71 -6.46 8.26
N ALA A 5 36.07 -7.67 8.67
CA ALA A 5 35.19 -8.82 8.56
C ALA A 5 33.90 -8.62 9.37
N ILE A 6 34.03 -8.09 10.58
CA ILE A 6 32.87 -7.82 11.42
C ILE A 6 31.95 -6.77 10.78
N ILE A 7 32.53 -5.71 10.24
CA ILE A 7 31.77 -4.65 9.58
C ILE A 7 31.00 -5.22 8.37
N VAL A 8 31.68 -6.05 7.57
CA VAL A 8 31.03 -6.67 6.41
C VAL A 8 29.87 -7.55 6.83
N ILE A 9 30.06 -8.35 7.87
CA ILE A 9 29.02 -9.24 8.38
C ILE A 9 27.81 -8.42 8.87
N VAL A 10 28.07 -7.34 9.59
CA VAL A 10 27.00 -6.47 10.10
C VAL A 10 26.22 -5.83 8.94
N ILE A 11 26.93 -5.37 7.93
CA ILE A 11 26.28 -4.77 6.75
C ILE A 11 25.43 -5.79 6.02
N LEU A 12 25.95 -6.99 5.82
CA LEU A 12 25.20 -8.05 5.16
C LEU A 12 23.97 -8.46 5.95
N ALA A 13 24.11 -8.56 7.26
CA ALA A 13 22.99 -8.89 8.14
C ALA A 13 21.92 -7.79 8.06
N TYR A 14 22.32 -6.54 8.07
CA TYR A 14 21.40 -5.43 7.96
C TYR A 14 20.62 -5.45 6.65
N ILE A 15 21.31 -5.66 5.53
CA ILE A 15 20.69 -5.75 4.22
C ILE A 15 19.71 -6.93 4.18
N PHE A 16 20.13 -8.06 4.74
CA PHE A 16 19.30 -9.26 4.77
C PHE A 16 18.01 -9.02 5.57
N ILE A 17 18.11 -8.43 6.74
CA ILE A 17 16.96 -8.15 7.59
C ILE A 17 16.01 -7.15 6.90
N LYS A 18 16.57 -6.14 6.29
CA LYS A 18 15.77 -5.15 5.58
C LYS A 18 15.05 -5.78 4.39
N SER A 19 15.73 -6.66 3.68
CA SER A 19 15.12 -7.39 2.57
C SER A 19 13.99 -8.29 3.05
N MET A 20 14.17 -8.95 4.17
CA MET A 20 13.12 -9.78 4.75
C MET A 20 11.90 -8.97 5.15
N LYS A 21 12.09 -7.80 5.71
CA LYS A 21 10.97 -6.94 6.06
C LYS A 21 10.17 -6.55 4.82
N ASN A 22 10.86 -6.27 3.73
CA ASN A 22 10.20 -5.92 2.48
C ASN A 22 9.42 -7.07 1.90
N LYS A 23 9.84 -8.28 2.18
CA LYS A 23 9.16 -9.48 1.75
C LYS A 23 8.21 -10.02 2.79
N GLY A 24 7.98 -9.28 3.84
CA GLY A 24 7.18 -9.75 4.95
C GLY A 24 5.91 -10.44 4.51
N PRO A 25 5.45 -11.37 5.29
CA PRO A 25 4.38 -12.28 4.94
C PRO A 25 3.04 -11.61 5.07
N LYS A 26 2.56 -10.99 4.23
CA LYS A 26 1.28 -10.39 4.26
C LYS A 26 0.36 -11.03 3.35
N GLN A 27 0.77 -12.03 2.91
CA GLN A 27 0.22 -12.82 1.95
C GLN A 27 -1.20 -13.17 2.09
N VAL A 28 -1.57 -13.48 3.25
CA VAL A 28 -2.86 -14.03 3.50
C VAL A 28 -3.98 -13.11 3.10
N THR A 29 -3.87 -11.87 3.52
CA THR A 29 -4.90 -10.89 3.24
C THR A 29 -5.05 -10.58 1.78
N SER A 30 -3.96 -10.53 1.04
CA SER A 30 -4.03 -10.30 -0.40
C SER A 30 -4.78 -11.41 -1.12
N ALA A 31 -4.63 -12.64 -0.67
CA ALA A 31 -5.31 -13.76 -1.29
C ALA A 31 -6.82 -13.73 -1.05
N ASP A 32 -7.24 -13.19 0.07
CA ASP A 32 -8.65 -13.13 0.43
C ASP A 32 -9.39 -11.95 -0.18
N ILE A 33 -8.67 -10.97 -0.68
CA ILE A 33 -9.27 -9.77 -1.26
C ILE A 33 -9.47 -9.99 -2.76
N PRO A 34 -10.70 -9.79 -3.29
CA PRO A 34 -10.98 -10.04 -4.70
C PRO A 34 -10.37 -9.04 -5.67
N VAL A 35 -9.73 -7.98 -5.17
CA VAL A 35 -9.06 -6.99 -6.02
C VAL A 35 -7.58 -7.02 -5.74
N ASP A 36 -6.79 -6.66 -6.75
CA ASP A 36 -5.35 -6.59 -6.62
C ASP A 36 -4.96 -5.29 -5.93
N VAL A 37 -4.48 -5.38 -4.70
CA VAL A 37 -4.10 -4.22 -3.91
C VAL A 37 -2.99 -3.42 -4.57
N ASN A 38 -2.07 -4.09 -5.27
CA ASN A 38 -1.02 -3.39 -5.99
C ASN A 38 -1.57 -2.49 -7.08
N LYS A 39 -2.63 -2.91 -7.74
CA LYS A 39 -3.29 -2.07 -8.75
C LYS A 39 -3.99 -0.89 -8.11
N ILE A 40 -4.52 -1.05 -6.91
CA ILE A 40 -5.11 0.07 -6.17
C ILE A 40 -4.03 1.09 -5.85
N ILE A 41 -2.87 0.64 -5.40
CA ILE A 41 -1.75 1.53 -5.11
C ILE A 41 -1.33 2.29 -6.37
N GLU A 42 -1.23 1.61 -7.50
CA GLU A 42 -0.91 2.26 -8.76
C GLU A 42 -1.95 3.30 -9.15
N ALA A 43 -3.22 2.99 -8.92
CA ALA A 43 -4.31 3.90 -9.27
C ALA A 43 -4.27 5.19 -8.48
N VAL A 44 -3.73 5.18 -7.28
CA VAL A 44 -3.61 6.39 -6.47
C VAL A 44 -2.23 7.07 -6.62
N GLY A 45 -1.48 6.69 -7.63
CA GLY A 45 -0.22 7.35 -7.94
C GLY A 45 1.02 6.63 -7.44
N GLY A 46 0.86 5.42 -6.91
CA GLY A 46 1.98 4.64 -6.39
C GLY A 46 2.16 4.80 -4.89
N LYS A 47 2.93 3.88 -4.32
CA LYS A 47 3.16 3.87 -2.87
C LYS A 47 3.80 5.16 -2.37
N SER A 48 4.69 5.74 -3.16
CA SER A 48 5.36 6.98 -2.78
C SER A 48 4.41 8.18 -2.72
N ASN A 49 3.27 8.10 -3.39
CA ASN A 49 2.26 9.16 -3.35
C ASN A 49 1.32 9.03 -2.16
N ILE A 50 1.30 7.86 -1.51
CA ILE A 50 0.42 7.61 -0.38
C ILE A 50 1.10 8.03 0.91
N LYS A 51 0.49 8.96 1.63
CA LYS A 51 0.96 9.37 2.96
C LYS A 51 0.41 8.45 4.02
N GLU A 52 -0.87 8.15 3.94
CA GLU A 52 -1.59 7.37 4.92
C GLU A 52 -2.81 6.75 4.28
N THR A 53 -3.25 5.63 4.79
CA THR A 53 -4.47 4.98 4.35
C THR A 53 -5.31 4.63 5.56
N THR A 54 -6.57 5.02 5.54
CA THR A 54 -7.52 4.65 6.58
C THR A 54 -8.71 3.98 5.92
N ALA A 55 -9.52 3.29 6.71
CA ALA A 55 -10.68 2.61 6.18
C ALA A 55 -11.81 2.56 7.19
N THR A 56 -13.03 2.58 6.66
CA THR A 56 -14.21 2.22 7.41
C THR A 56 -14.68 0.87 6.90
N SER A 57 -15.87 0.44 7.31
CA SER A 57 -16.40 -0.86 6.90
C SER A 57 -16.63 -0.97 5.39
N SER A 58 -16.79 0.12 4.69
CA SER A 58 -17.11 0.11 3.27
C SER A 58 -16.27 1.05 2.40
N LYS A 59 -15.44 1.90 3.00
CA LYS A 59 -14.66 2.90 2.28
C LYS A 59 -13.20 2.85 2.67
N VAL A 60 -12.34 3.17 1.70
CA VAL A 60 -10.90 3.36 1.96
C VAL A 60 -10.56 4.80 1.61
N THR A 61 -9.88 5.48 2.51
CA THR A 61 -9.42 6.85 2.29
C THR A 61 -7.91 6.85 2.15
N PHE A 62 -7.44 7.40 1.04
CA PHE A 62 -6.01 7.53 0.77
C PHE A 62 -5.62 8.99 0.92
N PHE A 63 -4.71 9.28 1.84
CA PHE A 63 -4.11 10.60 1.95
C PHE A 63 -2.88 10.61 1.06
N VAL A 64 -2.89 11.46 0.04
CA VAL A 64 -1.86 11.46 -1.00
C VAL A 64 -1.10 12.77 -1.02
N ASN A 65 0.11 12.72 -1.57
CA ASN A 65 0.92 13.92 -1.75
C ASN A 65 0.42 14.76 -2.92
N ASP A 66 -0.01 14.11 -3.97
CA ASP A 66 -0.47 14.77 -5.19
C ASP A 66 -1.72 14.04 -5.70
N ASP A 67 -2.86 14.67 -5.56
CA ASP A 67 -4.13 14.09 -6.00
C ASP A 67 -4.26 14.04 -7.52
N ASN A 68 -3.43 14.78 -8.25
CA ASN A 68 -3.43 14.71 -9.71
C ASN A 68 -2.87 13.38 -10.23
N LEU A 69 -2.14 12.66 -9.40
CA LEU A 69 -1.60 11.35 -9.76
C LEU A 69 -2.62 10.23 -9.59
N VAL A 70 -3.77 10.53 -9.01
CA VAL A 70 -4.81 9.52 -8.77
C VAL A 70 -5.62 9.31 -10.05
N ASP A 71 -5.81 8.05 -10.41
CA ASP A 71 -6.59 7.66 -11.58
C ASP A 71 -7.93 7.08 -11.12
N ASN A 72 -8.96 7.90 -11.15
CA ASN A 72 -10.27 7.49 -10.70
C ASN A 72 -10.88 6.38 -11.56
N GLU A 73 -10.58 6.36 -12.83
CA GLU A 73 -11.09 5.33 -13.73
C GLU A 73 -10.51 3.97 -13.41
N LYS A 74 -9.23 3.92 -13.06
CA LYS A 74 -8.62 2.68 -12.62
C LYS A 74 -9.24 2.17 -11.33
N LEU A 75 -9.51 3.07 -10.39
CA LEU A 75 -10.18 2.70 -9.15
C LEU A 75 -11.57 2.13 -9.41
N LYS A 76 -12.32 2.74 -10.31
CA LYS A 76 -13.63 2.21 -10.69
C LYS A 76 -13.52 0.84 -11.34
N ALA A 77 -12.54 0.66 -12.20
CA ALA A 77 -12.31 -0.62 -12.86
C ALA A 77 -11.96 -1.72 -11.86
N LEU A 78 -11.35 -1.35 -10.74
CA LEU A 78 -10.98 -2.29 -9.69
C LEU A 78 -12.14 -2.62 -8.75
N GLY A 79 -13.29 -2.00 -8.93
CA GLY A 79 -14.46 -2.33 -8.16
C GLY A 79 -14.98 -1.24 -7.24
N ALA A 80 -14.42 -0.05 -7.29
CA ALA A 80 -14.93 1.05 -6.49
C ALA A 80 -16.30 1.48 -7.02
N SER A 81 -17.30 1.46 -6.16
CA SER A 81 -18.65 1.87 -6.56
C SER A 81 -18.85 3.38 -6.49
N GLY A 82 -17.95 4.09 -5.84
CA GLY A 82 -17.96 5.54 -5.81
C GLY A 82 -16.61 6.06 -5.40
N ILE A 83 -16.27 7.25 -5.85
CA ILE A 83 -14.99 7.87 -5.53
C ILE A 83 -15.24 9.34 -5.23
N VAL A 84 -14.69 9.80 -4.11
CA VAL A 84 -14.72 11.22 -3.74
C VAL A 84 -13.28 11.69 -3.67
N GLN A 85 -12.93 12.63 -4.51
CA GLN A 85 -11.59 13.19 -4.55
C GLN A 85 -11.62 14.63 -4.05
N THR A 86 -10.75 14.93 -3.09
CA THR A 86 -10.55 16.28 -2.59
C THR A 86 -9.06 16.58 -2.65
N THR A 87 -8.65 17.76 -2.23
CA THR A 87 -7.24 18.12 -2.24
C THR A 87 -6.44 17.16 -1.37
N ASN A 88 -5.51 16.46 -1.98
CA ASN A 88 -4.60 15.51 -1.31
C ASN A 88 -5.30 14.37 -0.59
N LYS A 89 -6.53 14.06 -0.97
CA LYS A 89 -7.28 12.96 -0.36
C LYS A 89 -8.23 12.33 -1.36
N VAL A 90 -8.28 11.02 -1.37
CA VAL A 90 -9.20 10.25 -2.21
C VAL A 90 -9.89 9.21 -1.38
N THR A 91 -11.21 9.16 -1.44
CA THR A 91 -11.98 8.12 -0.79
C THR A 91 -12.62 7.23 -1.84
N ALA A 92 -12.38 5.94 -1.77
CA ALA A 92 -12.95 4.96 -2.68
C ALA A 92 -13.86 4.01 -1.92
N ILE A 93 -15.05 3.79 -2.44
CA ILE A 93 -16.01 2.86 -1.83
C ILE A 93 -15.72 1.48 -2.40
N LEU A 94 -15.00 0.67 -1.65
CA LEU A 94 -14.54 -0.65 -2.09
C LEU A 94 -15.28 -1.81 -1.43
N GLY A 95 -16.26 -1.51 -0.57
CA GLY A 95 -17.10 -2.52 0.03
C GLY A 95 -16.48 -3.18 1.26
N LYS A 96 -16.94 -4.37 1.57
CA LYS A 96 -16.60 -5.07 2.83
C LYS A 96 -15.12 -5.36 3.03
N TYR A 97 -14.32 -5.30 1.98
CA TYR A 97 -12.88 -5.56 2.09
C TYR A 97 -12.06 -4.31 2.37
N SER A 98 -12.71 -3.18 2.60
CA SER A 98 -12.01 -1.90 2.75
C SER A 98 -10.97 -1.90 3.86
N LYS A 99 -11.28 -2.47 5.01
CA LYS A 99 -10.35 -2.53 6.14
C LYS A 99 -9.14 -3.40 5.82
N GLU A 100 -9.36 -4.53 5.16
CA GLU A 100 -8.28 -5.43 4.76
C GLU A 100 -7.38 -4.78 3.73
N ILE A 101 -7.96 -4.07 2.78
CA ILE A 101 -7.20 -3.34 1.76
C ILE A 101 -6.32 -2.29 2.42
N SER A 102 -6.87 -1.51 3.33
CA SER A 102 -6.10 -0.50 4.04
C SER A 102 -4.96 -1.12 4.83
N ARG A 103 -5.22 -2.23 5.51
CA ARG A 103 -4.19 -2.92 6.28
C ARG A 103 -3.06 -3.41 5.39
N VAL A 104 -3.38 -4.01 4.26
CA VAL A 104 -2.37 -4.51 3.33
C VAL A 104 -1.53 -3.36 2.78
N ILE A 105 -2.15 -2.24 2.44
CA ILE A 105 -1.44 -1.07 1.94
C ILE A 105 -0.51 -0.51 3.01
N ASN A 106 -0.98 -0.40 4.24
CA ASN A 106 -0.16 0.14 5.33
C ASN A 106 1.01 -0.77 5.70
N ASP A 107 0.88 -2.06 5.45
CA ASP A 107 1.94 -3.02 5.73
C ASP A 107 3.03 -3.06 4.66
N GLN A 108 2.83 -2.40 3.55
CA GLN A 108 3.81 -2.40 2.46
C GLN A 108 4.97 -1.42 2.61
#